data_2fda87a4e1cb638c8ebb87a500189d6c
#
_entry.id   2fda87a4e1cb638c8ebb87a500189d6c
#
_cell.length_a   1.000
_cell.length_b   1.000
_cell.length_c   1.000
_cell.angle_alpha   90.00
_cell.angle_beta   90.00
_cell.angle_gamma   90.00
#
_symmetry.space_group_name_H-M   'P 1'
#
loop_
_entity.id
_entity.type
_entity.pdbx_description
1 polymer ?
#
loop_
_entity_poly.entity_id
_entity_poly.type
_entity_poly.pdbx_seq_one_letter_code
_entity_poly.pdbx_strand_id
1 'polypeptide(L)'
;PERSTYMNSSYFDEIYHPRTALEHIRGVYPYEVSHPPLGKLILSLGIRMFGMTPFGWRFMGTLFGVLMLPFLYVFLKNLFGKTAIATCGTALFAFDFMHITRTRLATIDTYGVFFLLGAYFFLYRWMTVPNVQKDRTDGKPSLGVGNLFLSGLFFGLGAASKWTVLYGAVGMAILYFVHLFLRYRDWPREPDSPKFAPWVWKTLGLSVLFFVVIPACIYVAAYLPYAQADGDTSFQNLLAIVLENQKFMFTYHSGVTAPHPYSSN
;
A
#
# COMPACT_ATOMS: atom_id res chain seq x y z
N PRO A 1 -18.26 33.57 -17.13
CA PRO A 1 -17.52 32.32 -16.95
C PRO A 1 -16.47 32.51 -15.86
N GLU A 2 -16.51 31.65 -14.81
CA GLU A 2 -15.50 31.66 -13.78
C GLU A 2 -14.13 31.32 -14.39
N ARG A 3 -13.08 32.06 -14.00
CA ARG A 3 -11.73 31.76 -14.44
C ARG A 3 -11.31 30.39 -13.89
N SER A 4 -10.75 29.54 -14.73
CA SER A 4 -10.16 28.28 -14.30
C SER A 4 -9.07 28.54 -13.27
N THR A 5 -9.17 27.90 -12.12
CA THR A 5 -8.20 27.93 -11.02
C THR A 5 -7.90 26.51 -10.59
N TYR A 6 -6.85 26.28 -9.79
CA TYR A 6 -6.58 24.97 -9.18
C TYR A 6 -7.71 24.44 -8.29
N MET A 7 -8.63 25.32 -7.89
CA MET A 7 -9.77 24.95 -7.04
C MET A 7 -10.95 24.40 -7.83
N ASN A 8 -11.15 24.85 -9.07
CA ASN A 8 -12.32 24.54 -9.89
C ASN A 8 -12.02 23.81 -11.21
N SER A 9 -10.74 23.46 -11.45
CA SER A 9 -10.31 22.70 -12.63
C SER A 9 -9.48 21.47 -12.25
N SER A 10 -9.35 20.52 -13.17
CA SER A 10 -8.46 19.37 -13.04
C SER A 10 -7.02 19.74 -13.39
N TYR A 11 -6.06 19.08 -12.77
CA TYR A 11 -4.64 19.31 -12.98
C TYR A 11 -3.89 17.96 -13.10
N PHE A 12 -3.02 17.84 -14.10
CA PHE A 12 -2.19 16.66 -14.34
C PHE A 12 -3.03 15.38 -14.48
N ASP A 13 -2.73 14.33 -13.74
CA ASP A 13 -3.44 13.04 -13.76
C ASP A 13 -4.90 13.10 -13.29
N GLU A 14 -5.35 14.23 -12.76
CA GLU A 14 -6.75 14.46 -12.41
C GLU A 14 -7.71 14.41 -13.61
N ILE A 15 -7.18 14.46 -14.84
CA ILE A 15 -7.97 14.24 -16.05
C ILE A 15 -8.38 12.76 -16.16
N TYR A 16 -7.50 11.85 -15.78
CA TYR A 16 -7.66 10.41 -16.01
C TYR A 16 -8.27 9.68 -14.82
N HIS A 17 -7.71 9.84 -13.62
CA HIS A 17 -8.11 9.06 -12.45
C HIS A 17 -9.54 9.33 -11.96
N PRO A 18 -10.03 10.59 -11.84
CA PRO A 18 -11.43 10.87 -11.52
C PRO A 18 -12.41 10.39 -12.59
N ARG A 19 -12.05 10.50 -13.87
CA ARG A 19 -12.84 9.93 -14.97
C ARG A 19 -13.00 8.42 -14.80
N THR A 20 -11.92 7.70 -14.63
CA THR A 20 -11.95 6.24 -14.44
C THR A 20 -12.69 5.86 -13.16
N ALA A 21 -12.55 6.62 -12.07
CA ALA A 21 -13.33 6.40 -10.86
C ALA A 21 -14.84 6.57 -11.10
N LEU A 22 -15.25 7.53 -11.93
CA LEU A 22 -16.65 7.72 -12.33
C LEU A 22 -17.12 6.56 -13.24
N GLU A 23 -16.28 6.10 -14.15
CA GLU A 23 -16.54 4.94 -15.00
C GLU A 23 -16.82 3.69 -14.15
N HIS A 24 -16.03 3.43 -13.11
CA HIS A 24 -16.29 2.36 -12.13
C HIS A 24 -17.63 2.54 -11.40
N ILE A 25 -18.00 3.78 -11.03
CA ILE A 25 -19.30 4.05 -10.40
C ILE A 25 -20.46 3.72 -11.34
N ARG A 26 -20.29 3.98 -12.63
CA ARG A 26 -21.29 3.76 -13.66
C ARG A 26 -21.33 2.33 -14.21
N GLY A 27 -20.40 1.47 -13.80
CA GLY A 27 -20.31 0.09 -14.28
C GLY A 27 -19.90 -0.01 -15.76
N VAL A 28 -19.15 0.98 -16.28
CA VAL A 28 -18.61 0.95 -17.65
C VAL A 28 -17.11 0.60 -17.60
N TYR A 29 -16.62 0.01 -18.70
CA TYR A 29 -15.22 -0.37 -18.79
C TYR A 29 -14.31 0.87 -18.69
N PRO A 30 -13.26 0.85 -17.85
CA PRO A 30 -12.48 2.04 -17.56
C PRO A 30 -11.55 2.43 -18.71
N TYR A 31 -11.43 3.74 -18.94
CA TYR A 31 -10.56 4.31 -19.95
C TYR A 31 -9.07 4.19 -19.57
N GLU A 32 -8.71 4.53 -18.33
CA GLU A 32 -7.32 4.50 -17.88
C GLU A 32 -7.05 3.17 -17.17
N VAL A 33 -6.22 2.34 -17.79
CA VAL A 33 -5.88 0.98 -17.34
C VAL A 33 -4.37 0.78 -17.15
N SER A 34 -3.57 1.87 -17.17
CA SER A 34 -2.10 1.80 -17.00
C SER A 34 -1.65 1.58 -15.56
N HIS A 35 -2.58 1.56 -14.61
CA HIS A 35 -2.32 1.31 -13.20
C HIS A 35 -3.36 0.37 -12.60
N PRO A 36 -3.01 -0.38 -11.52
CA PRO A 36 -3.97 -1.23 -10.81
C PRO A 36 -5.19 -0.45 -10.32
N PRO A 37 -6.36 -1.10 -10.20
CA PRO A 37 -7.63 -0.39 -10.01
C PRO A 37 -7.89 0.14 -8.60
N LEU A 38 -7.32 -0.44 -7.53
CA LEU A 38 -7.73 -0.14 -6.15
C LEU A 38 -7.59 1.35 -5.79
N GLY A 39 -6.53 2.03 -6.25
CA GLY A 39 -6.38 3.46 -6.00
C GLY A 39 -7.53 4.29 -6.57
N LYS A 40 -8.00 3.95 -7.78
CA LYS A 40 -9.16 4.60 -8.44
C LYS A 40 -10.48 4.22 -7.77
N LEU A 41 -10.59 3.00 -7.26
CA LEU A 41 -11.76 2.57 -6.47
C LEU A 41 -11.85 3.33 -5.13
N ILE A 42 -10.72 3.58 -4.46
CA ILE A 42 -10.69 4.43 -3.26
C ILE A 42 -11.11 5.86 -3.62
N LEU A 43 -10.57 6.41 -4.70
CA LEU A 43 -10.94 7.74 -5.18
C LEU A 43 -12.46 7.83 -5.48
N SER A 44 -13.06 6.77 -6.05
CA SER A 44 -14.48 6.72 -6.36
C SER A 44 -15.38 6.90 -5.13
N LEU A 45 -14.91 6.54 -3.93
CA LEU A 45 -15.66 6.76 -2.68
C LEU A 45 -15.89 8.25 -2.42
N GLY A 46 -14.87 9.08 -2.64
CA GLY A 46 -15.03 10.53 -2.49
C GLY A 46 -16.02 11.11 -3.51
N ILE A 47 -15.99 10.63 -4.76
CA ILE A 47 -16.96 11.04 -5.81
C ILE A 47 -18.38 10.57 -5.45
N ARG A 48 -18.54 9.37 -4.90
CA ARG A 48 -19.85 8.87 -4.42
C ARG A 48 -20.44 9.73 -3.31
N MET A 49 -19.57 10.22 -2.39
CA MET A 49 -20.00 11.01 -1.22
C MET A 49 -20.30 12.49 -1.58
N PHE A 50 -19.49 13.09 -2.46
CA PHE A 50 -19.49 14.54 -2.69
C PHE A 50 -19.70 14.94 -4.16
N GLY A 51 -20.02 13.98 -5.01
CA GLY A 51 -20.24 14.20 -6.45
C GLY A 51 -18.96 14.36 -7.25
N MET A 52 -19.11 14.45 -8.59
CA MET A 52 -17.99 14.65 -9.53
C MET A 52 -17.58 16.13 -9.53
N THR A 53 -17.00 16.57 -8.42
CA THR A 53 -16.50 17.91 -8.16
C THR A 53 -15.04 17.89 -7.76
N PRO A 54 -14.27 18.99 -7.88
CA PRO A 54 -12.89 19.05 -7.39
C PRO A 54 -12.73 18.63 -5.93
N PHE A 55 -13.68 18.98 -5.08
CA PHE A 55 -13.70 18.51 -3.71
C PHE A 55 -13.91 16.99 -3.60
N GLY A 56 -14.89 16.45 -4.35
CA GLY A 56 -15.22 15.03 -4.31
C GLY A 56 -14.05 14.14 -4.73
N TRP A 57 -13.41 14.43 -5.86
CA TRP A 57 -12.30 13.59 -6.32
C TRP A 57 -10.98 13.79 -5.55
N ARG A 58 -10.78 14.93 -4.85
CA ARG A 58 -9.59 15.19 -4.02
C ARG A 58 -9.75 14.72 -2.57
N PHE A 59 -10.97 14.53 -2.11
CA PHE A 59 -11.28 14.25 -0.71
C PHE A 59 -10.51 13.04 -0.17
N MET A 60 -10.56 11.89 -0.86
CA MET A 60 -9.91 10.67 -0.38
C MET A 60 -8.38 10.80 -0.36
N GLY A 61 -7.78 11.41 -1.39
CA GLY A 61 -6.33 11.69 -1.39
C GLY A 61 -5.91 12.55 -0.19
N THR A 62 -6.64 13.62 0.07
CA THR A 62 -6.39 14.50 1.22
C THR A 62 -6.59 13.76 2.55
N LEU A 63 -7.65 12.98 2.69
CA LEU A 63 -7.90 12.18 3.90
C LEU A 63 -6.75 11.21 4.19
N PHE A 64 -6.29 10.46 3.18
CA PHE A 64 -5.15 9.55 3.33
C PHE A 64 -3.86 10.32 3.66
N GLY A 65 -3.64 11.49 3.05
CA GLY A 65 -2.52 12.36 3.39
C GLY A 65 -2.54 12.81 4.85
N VAL A 66 -3.69 13.24 5.36
CA VAL A 66 -3.85 13.60 6.78
C VAL A 66 -3.63 12.40 7.69
N LEU A 67 -4.16 11.22 7.33
CA LEU A 67 -3.98 9.99 8.10
C LEU A 67 -2.52 9.50 8.14
N MET A 68 -1.68 9.87 7.16
CA MET A 68 -0.24 9.57 7.23
C MET A 68 0.43 10.22 8.43
N LEU A 69 -0.01 11.40 8.86
CA LEU A 69 0.65 12.17 9.92
C LEU A 69 0.60 11.45 11.29
N PRO A 70 -0.58 11.10 11.85
CA PRO A 70 -0.61 10.36 13.11
C PRO A 70 0.04 8.98 12.97
N PHE A 71 -0.06 8.36 11.80
CA PHE A 71 0.57 7.08 11.55
C PHE A 71 2.11 7.17 11.60
N LEU A 72 2.68 8.16 10.93
CA LEU A 72 4.11 8.45 10.95
C LEU A 72 4.59 8.85 12.35
N TYR A 73 3.80 9.68 13.07
CA TYR A 73 4.12 10.04 14.45
C TYR A 73 4.27 8.80 15.34
N VAL A 74 3.30 7.90 15.29
CA VAL A 74 3.33 6.66 16.09
C VAL A 74 4.52 5.79 15.68
N PHE A 75 4.82 5.70 14.39
CA PHE A 75 5.96 4.94 13.88
C PHE A 75 7.28 5.51 14.40
N LEU A 76 7.52 6.81 14.25
CA LEU A 76 8.72 7.48 14.74
C LEU A 76 8.83 7.41 16.27
N LYS A 77 7.70 7.53 16.98
CA LYS A 77 7.66 7.39 18.44
C LYS A 77 8.09 5.98 18.88
N ASN A 78 7.62 4.95 18.20
CA ASN A 78 8.02 3.56 18.48
C ASN A 78 9.49 3.31 18.12
N LEU A 79 9.97 3.88 17.01
CA LEU A 79 11.32 3.68 16.53
C LEU A 79 12.38 4.36 17.42
N PHE A 80 12.14 5.60 17.83
CA PHE A 80 13.13 6.42 18.56
C PHE A 80 12.84 6.56 20.06
N GLY A 81 11.66 6.20 20.53
CA GLY A 81 11.25 6.33 21.93
C GLY A 81 11.05 7.78 22.43
N LYS A 82 11.39 8.79 21.63
CA LYS A 82 11.41 10.22 22.01
C LYS A 82 10.29 11.00 21.34
N THR A 83 9.45 11.67 22.14
CA THR A 83 8.35 12.52 21.66
C THR A 83 8.83 13.65 20.75
N ALA A 84 9.90 14.34 21.14
CA ALA A 84 10.46 15.45 20.36
C ALA A 84 10.86 15.01 18.95
N ILE A 85 11.53 13.84 18.79
CA ILE A 85 11.93 13.33 17.48
C ILE A 85 10.69 12.97 16.65
N ALA A 86 9.70 12.32 17.26
CA ALA A 86 8.45 11.96 16.57
C ALA A 86 7.71 13.21 16.10
N THR A 87 7.57 14.22 16.96
CA THR A 87 6.92 15.50 16.63
C THR A 87 7.67 16.24 15.52
N CYS A 88 8.99 16.42 15.65
CA CYS A 88 9.78 17.11 14.64
C CYS A 88 9.76 16.39 13.28
N GLY A 89 9.94 15.07 13.27
CA GLY A 89 9.91 14.28 12.04
C GLY A 89 8.54 14.32 11.36
N THR A 90 7.45 14.23 12.14
CA THR A 90 6.09 14.36 11.60
C THR A 90 5.80 15.77 11.11
N ALA A 91 6.27 16.81 11.80
CA ALA A 91 6.11 18.19 11.37
C ALA A 91 6.87 18.44 10.05
N LEU A 92 8.11 17.98 9.92
CA LEU A 92 8.87 18.09 8.68
C LEU A 92 8.13 17.43 7.51
N PHE A 93 7.57 16.23 7.72
CA PHE A 93 6.76 15.56 6.71
C PHE A 93 5.45 16.29 6.41
N ALA A 94 4.77 16.84 7.43
CA ALA A 94 3.51 17.58 7.26
C ALA A 94 3.70 18.87 6.44
N PHE A 95 4.84 19.52 6.56
CA PHE A 95 5.17 20.75 5.82
C PHE A 95 6.02 20.48 4.56
N ASP A 96 6.28 19.22 4.23
CA ASP A 96 6.95 18.86 2.99
C ASP A 96 6.10 19.24 1.79
N PHE A 97 6.72 19.93 0.83
CA PHE A 97 6.02 20.43 -0.36
C PHE A 97 5.44 19.30 -1.21
N MET A 98 6.18 18.19 -1.35
CA MET A 98 5.73 17.03 -2.12
C MET A 98 4.52 16.39 -1.46
N HIS A 99 4.55 16.20 -0.13
CA HIS A 99 3.42 15.66 0.63
C HIS A 99 2.17 16.52 0.46
N ILE A 100 2.28 17.84 0.71
CA ILE A 100 1.15 18.77 0.59
C ILE A 100 0.59 18.77 -0.84
N THR A 101 1.44 18.81 -1.85
CA THR A 101 1.00 18.90 -3.25
C THR A 101 0.34 17.61 -3.70
N ARG A 102 0.98 16.45 -3.48
CA ARG A 102 0.49 15.17 -3.96
C ARG A 102 -0.79 14.71 -3.27
N THR A 103 -0.94 14.97 -1.99
CA THR A 103 -2.13 14.56 -1.24
C THR A 103 -3.36 15.42 -1.55
N ARG A 104 -3.18 16.60 -2.13
CA ARG A 104 -4.27 17.51 -2.55
C ARG A 104 -4.71 17.30 -4.00
N LEU A 105 -4.00 16.50 -4.76
CA LEU A 105 -4.37 16.12 -6.12
C LEU A 105 -5.03 14.74 -6.13
N ALA A 106 -5.94 14.52 -7.08
CA ALA A 106 -6.59 13.22 -7.25
C ALA A 106 -5.69 12.25 -8.01
N THR A 107 -4.53 11.95 -7.42
CA THR A 107 -3.60 10.94 -7.90
C THR A 107 -3.64 9.70 -7.02
N ILE A 108 -3.25 8.56 -7.57
CA ILE A 108 -3.24 7.28 -6.84
C ILE A 108 -1.97 7.07 -6.00
N ASP A 109 -0.98 7.95 -6.14
CA ASP A 109 0.31 7.89 -5.42
C ASP A 109 0.12 7.89 -3.91
N THR A 110 -0.75 8.76 -3.42
CA THR A 110 -1.03 8.94 -2.00
C THR A 110 -1.45 7.64 -1.33
N TYR A 111 -2.30 6.85 -1.99
CA TYR A 111 -2.75 5.56 -1.44
C TYR A 111 -1.62 4.54 -1.38
N GLY A 112 -0.82 4.46 -2.45
CA GLY A 112 0.36 3.59 -2.49
C GLY A 112 1.34 3.88 -1.36
N VAL A 113 1.67 5.16 -1.14
CA VAL A 113 2.59 5.61 -0.07
C VAL A 113 2.01 5.35 1.31
N PHE A 114 0.73 5.63 1.53
CA PHE A 114 0.06 5.35 2.81
C PHE A 114 0.13 3.86 3.16
N PHE A 115 -0.23 3.00 2.22
CA PHE A 115 -0.21 1.56 2.45
C PHE A 115 1.21 1.02 2.61
N LEU A 116 2.18 1.54 1.87
CA LEU A 116 3.57 1.16 2.05
C LEU A 116 4.11 1.56 3.43
N LEU A 117 3.79 2.77 3.89
CA LEU A 117 4.13 3.22 5.25
C LEU A 117 3.54 2.26 6.31
N GLY A 118 2.28 1.85 6.13
CA GLY A 118 1.63 0.87 6.99
C GLY A 118 2.31 -0.50 6.99
N ALA A 119 2.67 -0.98 5.81
CA ALA A 119 3.39 -2.24 5.67
C ALA A 119 4.72 -2.24 6.43
N TYR A 120 5.53 -1.19 6.27
CA TYR A 120 6.79 -1.03 7.01
C TYR A 120 6.58 -0.88 8.52
N PHE A 121 5.57 -0.14 8.95
CA PHE A 121 5.27 0.02 10.38
C PHE A 121 4.91 -1.32 11.02
N PHE A 122 4.03 -2.09 10.42
CA PHE A 122 3.65 -3.38 10.99
C PHE A 122 4.75 -4.43 10.87
N LEU A 123 5.60 -4.36 9.83
CA LEU A 123 6.81 -5.17 9.76
C LEU A 123 7.76 -4.83 10.92
N TYR A 124 8.00 -3.55 11.18
CA TYR A 124 8.78 -3.09 12.33
C TYR A 124 8.18 -3.59 13.65
N ARG A 125 6.86 -3.46 13.82
CA ARG A 125 6.15 -3.98 15.00
C ARG A 125 6.34 -5.49 15.17
N TRP A 126 6.32 -6.23 14.09
CA TRP A 126 6.61 -7.66 14.10
C TRP A 126 8.06 -7.96 14.51
N MET A 127 9.02 -7.21 14.00
CA MET A 127 10.43 -7.34 14.33
C MET A 127 10.72 -7.04 15.81
N THR A 128 9.94 -6.19 16.44
CA THR A 128 10.11 -5.81 17.87
C THR A 128 9.38 -6.73 18.86
N VAL A 129 8.64 -7.73 18.38
CA VAL A 129 8.00 -8.71 19.28
C VAL A 129 9.08 -9.55 19.98
N PRO A 130 9.09 -9.64 21.32
CA PRO A 130 10.07 -10.44 22.06
C PRO A 130 10.06 -11.93 21.64
N ASN A 131 11.23 -12.57 21.63
CA ASN A 131 11.37 -14.00 21.28
C ASN A 131 10.57 -14.88 22.22
N VAL A 132 10.56 -14.53 23.52
CA VAL A 132 9.76 -15.20 24.56
C VAL A 132 8.98 -14.13 25.30
N GLN A 133 7.67 -14.23 25.28
CA GLN A 133 6.83 -13.37 26.12
C GLN A 133 6.88 -13.91 27.55
N LYS A 134 7.46 -13.14 28.49
CA LYS A 134 7.59 -13.51 29.91
C LYS A 134 6.26 -13.90 30.57
N ASP A 135 5.15 -13.37 30.07
CA ASP A 135 3.82 -13.59 30.63
C ASP A 135 3.05 -14.75 30.00
N ARG A 136 3.64 -15.47 29.03
CA ARG A 136 3.01 -16.67 28.47
C ARG A 136 3.32 -17.89 29.32
N THR A 137 2.29 -18.46 29.90
CA THR A 137 2.36 -19.69 30.70
C THR A 137 2.76 -20.93 29.90
N ASP A 138 2.71 -20.87 28.56
CA ASP A 138 3.03 -21.97 27.64
C ASP A 138 4.51 -22.00 27.19
N GLY A 139 5.31 -21.01 27.55
CA GLY A 139 6.76 -20.94 27.20
C GLY A 139 7.06 -20.88 25.70
N LYS A 140 6.04 -20.78 24.83
CA LYS A 140 6.23 -20.81 23.37
C LYS A 140 6.64 -19.44 22.83
N PRO A 141 7.55 -19.40 21.83
CA PRO A 141 7.94 -18.14 21.21
C PRO A 141 6.76 -17.50 20.48
N SER A 142 6.62 -16.18 20.61
CA SER A 142 5.60 -15.43 19.89
C SER A 142 5.91 -15.37 18.41
N LEU A 143 4.91 -15.65 17.58
CA LEU A 143 5.01 -15.49 16.12
C LEU A 143 4.70 -14.07 15.65
N GLY A 144 4.11 -13.22 16.51
CA GLY A 144 3.69 -11.88 16.13
C GLY A 144 2.70 -11.83 14.95
N VAL A 145 1.84 -12.85 14.83
CA VAL A 145 1.00 -13.14 13.65
C VAL A 145 0.19 -11.93 13.22
N GLY A 146 -0.40 -11.19 14.17
CA GLY A 146 -1.23 -10.02 13.87
C GLY A 146 -0.47 -8.90 13.15
N ASN A 147 0.75 -8.59 13.62
CA ASN A 147 1.59 -7.57 12.98
C ASN A 147 2.07 -8.03 11.60
N LEU A 148 2.46 -9.30 11.46
CA LEU A 148 2.91 -9.86 10.20
C LEU A 148 1.76 -9.89 9.17
N PHE A 149 0.55 -10.27 9.60
CA PHE A 149 -0.67 -10.20 8.79
C PHE A 149 -0.98 -8.77 8.33
N LEU A 150 -0.99 -7.80 9.25
CA LEU A 150 -1.25 -6.40 8.91
C LEU A 150 -0.20 -5.85 7.95
N SER A 151 1.07 -6.20 8.13
CA SER A 151 2.13 -5.82 7.19
C SER A 151 1.83 -6.32 5.77
N GLY A 152 1.48 -7.60 5.62
CA GLY A 152 1.13 -8.19 4.32
C GLY A 152 -0.17 -7.63 3.74
N LEU A 153 -1.19 -7.37 4.57
CA LEU A 153 -2.44 -6.74 4.17
C LEU A 153 -2.21 -5.34 3.59
N PHE A 154 -1.48 -4.50 4.30
CA PHE A 154 -1.13 -3.15 3.84
C PHE A 154 -0.28 -3.20 2.57
N PHE A 155 0.67 -4.12 2.49
CA PHE A 155 1.45 -4.35 1.27
C PHE A 155 0.54 -4.71 0.08
N GLY A 156 -0.40 -5.64 0.26
CA GLY A 156 -1.34 -6.05 -0.79
C GLY A 156 -2.25 -4.91 -1.26
N LEU A 157 -2.79 -4.12 -0.34
CA LEU A 157 -3.60 -2.93 -0.65
C LEU A 157 -2.77 -1.88 -1.42
N GLY A 158 -1.51 -1.70 -1.03
CA GLY A 158 -0.60 -0.81 -1.73
C GLY A 158 -0.28 -1.27 -3.14
N ALA A 159 0.09 -2.54 -3.32
CA ALA A 159 0.39 -3.12 -4.63
C ALA A 159 -0.82 -3.09 -5.59
N ALA A 160 -2.03 -3.33 -5.07
CA ALA A 160 -3.28 -3.20 -5.83
C ALA A 160 -3.65 -1.74 -6.16
N SER A 161 -3.03 -0.76 -5.49
CA SER A 161 -3.22 0.68 -5.77
C SER A 161 -2.20 1.22 -6.76
N LYS A 162 -0.92 0.85 -6.63
CA LYS A 162 0.16 1.30 -7.52
C LYS A 162 1.36 0.35 -7.50
N TRP A 163 1.91 0.04 -8.68
CA TRP A 163 3.07 -0.87 -8.81
C TRP A 163 4.34 -0.39 -8.12
N THR A 164 4.51 0.92 -7.92
CA THR A 164 5.68 1.46 -7.22
C THR A 164 5.85 0.89 -5.81
N VAL A 165 4.78 0.41 -5.18
CA VAL A 165 4.82 -0.28 -3.88
C VAL A 165 5.62 -1.58 -3.95
N LEU A 166 5.66 -2.26 -5.11
CA LEU A 166 6.46 -3.48 -5.30
C LEU A 166 7.96 -3.23 -5.13
N TYR A 167 8.46 -2.04 -5.50
CA TYR A 167 9.86 -1.68 -5.23
C TYR A 167 10.14 -1.61 -3.73
N GLY A 168 9.17 -1.16 -2.94
CA GLY A 168 9.26 -1.17 -1.48
C GLY A 168 9.35 -2.58 -0.88
N ALA A 169 8.83 -3.61 -1.56
CA ALA A 169 8.94 -5.00 -1.12
C ALA A 169 10.39 -5.48 -1.02
N VAL A 170 11.30 -4.97 -1.85
CA VAL A 170 12.72 -5.32 -1.80
C VAL A 170 13.32 -4.91 -0.44
N GLY A 171 13.05 -3.67 -0.01
CA GLY A 171 13.49 -3.20 1.31
C GLY A 171 12.86 -3.99 2.46
N MET A 172 11.56 -4.31 2.35
CA MET A 172 10.86 -5.14 3.33
C MET A 172 11.47 -6.55 3.42
N ALA A 173 11.79 -7.18 2.29
CA ALA A 173 12.42 -8.49 2.22
C ALA A 173 13.82 -8.46 2.88
N ILE A 174 14.63 -7.46 2.58
CA ILE A 174 15.95 -7.30 3.20
C ILE A 174 15.81 -7.21 4.73
N LEU A 175 14.95 -6.33 5.23
CA LEU A 175 14.71 -6.18 6.68
C LEU A 175 14.19 -7.48 7.31
N TYR A 176 13.27 -8.16 6.63
CA TYR A 176 12.70 -9.42 7.09
C TYR A 176 13.78 -10.52 7.24
N PHE A 177 14.60 -10.74 6.21
CA PHE A 177 15.63 -11.79 6.26
C PHE A 177 16.78 -11.43 7.20
N VAL A 178 17.19 -10.16 7.26
CA VAL A 178 18.15 -9.69 8.26
C VAL A 178 17.61 -9.94 9.67
N HIS A 179 16.33 -9.66 9.92
CA HIS A 179 15.72 -9.94 11.21
C HIS A 179 15.68 -11.44 11.54
N LEU A 180 15.34 -12.31 10.59
CA LEU A 180 15.39 -13.76 10.78
C LEU A 180 16.82 -14.25 11.12
N PHE A 181 17.82 -13.70 10.43
CA PHE A 181 19.22 -14.01 10.71
C PHE A 181 19.65 -13.57 12.11
N LEU A 182 19.32 -12.35 12.52
CA LEU A 182 19.62 -11.86 13.87
C LEU A 182 18.90 -12.68 14.93
N ARG A 183 17.63 -13.04 14.71
CA ARG A 183 16.91 -13.95 15.59
C ARG A 183 17.55 -15.33 15.71
N TYR A 184 18.02 -15.90 14.59
CA TYR A 184 18.75 -17.18 14.62
C TYR A 184 20.03 -17.08 15.45
N ARG A 185 20.80 -16.01 15.26
CA ARG A 185 22.05 -15.77 16.00
C ARG A 185 21.81 -15.64 17.51
N ASP A 186 20.78 -14.92 17.89
CA ASP A 186 20.47 -14.56 19.28
C ASP A 186 19.45 -15.54 19.92
N TRP A 187 19.14 -16.67 19.24
CA TRP A 187 18.20 -17.67 19.76
C TRP A 187 18.79 -18.42 20.96
N PRO A 188 17.99 -18.60 22.04
CA PRO A 188 18.47 -19.37 23.21
C PRO A 188 18.91 -20.78 22.82
N ARG A 189 20.06 -21.21 23.34
CA ARG A 189 20.67 -22.55 23.08
C ARG A 189 20.65 -23.48 24.28
N GLU A 190 19.92 -23.13 25.33
CA GLU A 190 19.74 -23.95 26.50
C GLU A 190 18.97 -25.25 26.15
N PRO A 191 19.22 -26.38 26.87
CA PRO A 191 18.60 -27.66 26.53
C PRO A 191 17.06 -27.63 26.50
N ASP A 192 16.43 -26.83 27.38
CA ASP A 192 14.99 -26.71 27.52
C ASP A 192 14.38 -25.56 26.65
N SER A 193 15.22 -24.89 25.87
CA SER A 193 14.76 -23.79 25.03
C SER A 193 13.99 -24.29 23.81
N PRO A 194 12.95 -23.53 23.35
CA PRO A 194 12.25 -23.85 22.12
C PRO A 194 13.20 -23.90 20.93
N LYS A 195 13.04 -24.87 20.04
CA LYS A 195 13.86 -25.00 18.84
C LYS A 195 13.53 -23.90 17.84
N PHE A 196 14.54 -23.28 17.21
CA PHE A 196 14.37 -22.26 16.19
C PHE A 196 13.69 -22.78 14.92
N ALA A 197 14.02 -23.99 14.48
CA ALA A 197 13.52 -24.53 13.22
C ALA A 197 11.98 -24.59 13.09
N PRO A 198 11.21 -25.10 14.06
CA PRO A 198 9.75 -25.06 13.97
C PRO A 198 9.18 -23.65 13.94
N TRP A 199 9.79 -22.72 14.65
CA TRP A 199 9.36 -21.32 14.66
C TRP A 199 9.60 -20.67 13.30
N VAL A 200 10.79 -20.82 12.70
CA VAL A 200 11.11 -20.21 11.42
C VAL A 200 10.27 -20.79 10.28
N TRP A 201 10.06 -22.11 10.24
CA TRP A 201 9.20 -22.71 9.21
C TRP A 201 7.75 -22.25 9.30
N LYS A 202 7.20 -22.12 10.51
CA LYS A 202 5.87 -21.51 10.71
C LYS A 202 5.83 -20.08 10.26
N THR A 203 6.83 -19.28 10.60
CA THR A 203 6.94 -17.88 10.21
C THR A 203 7.01 -17.74 8.68
N LEU A 204 7.84 -18.55 8.02
CA LEU A 204 7.96 -18.56 6.56
C LEU A 204 6.63 -18.97 5.87
N GLY A 205 5.97 -20.02 6.37
CA GLY A 205 4.66 -20.42 5.85
C GLY A 205 3.60 -19.33 5.98
N LEU A 206 3.53 -18.67 7.14
CA LEU A 206 2.65 -17.50 7.35
C LEU A 206 3.05 -16.31 6.45
N SER A 207 4.34 -16.12 6.21
CA SER A 207 4.80 -15.03 5.33
C SER A 207 4.40 -15.27 3.89
N VAL A 208 4.46 -16.51 3.39
CA VAL A 208 3.92 -16.83 2.05
C VAL A 208 2.42 -16.52 1.99
N LEU A 209 1.65 -16.91 3.00
CA LEU A 209 0.22 -16.59 3.07
C LEU A 209 -0.02 -15.07 3.06
N PHE A 210 0.71 -14.31 3.88
CA PHE A 210 0.43 -12.89 4.10
C PHE A 210 1.04 -11.97 3.04
N PHE A 211 2.20 -12.31 2.46
CA PHE A 211 2.88 -11.46 1.48
C PHE A 211 2.74 -11.93 0.03
N VAL A 212 2.17 -13.12 -0.20
CA VAL A 212 1.92 -13.62 -1.56
C VAL A 212 0.44 -13.90 -1.78
N VAL A 213 -0.17 -14.80 -0.99
CA VAL A 213 -1.55 -15.25 -1.25
C VAL A 213 -2.55 -14.12 -1.02
N ILE A 214 -2.51 -13.48 0.15
CA ILE A 214 -3.45 -12.38 0.47
C ILE A 214 -3.28 -11.19 -0.49
N PRO A 215 -2.06 -10.66 -0.76
CA PRO A 215 -1.88 -9.64 -1.79
C PRO A 215 -2.40 -10.03 -3.17
N ALA A 216 -2.16 -11.27 -3.61
CA ALA A 216 -2.69 -11.77 -4.88
C ALA A 216 -4.22 -11.77 -4.89
N CYS A 217 -4.87 -12.24 -3.82
CA CYS A 217 -6.32 -12.20 -3.68
C CYS A 217 -6.87 -10.77 -3.72
N ILE A 218 -6.25 -9.84 -2.98
CA ILE A 218 -6.64 -8.42 -2.99
C ILE A 218 -6.47 -7.83 -4.39
N TYR A 219 -5.36 -8.14 -5.04
CA TYR A 219 -5.04 -7.64 -6.37
C TYR A 219 -6.08 -8.11 -7.40
N VAL A 220 -6.39 -9.40 -7.43
CA VAL A 220 -7.41 -9.97 -8.32
C VAL A 220 -8.79 -9.42 -7.99
N ALA A 221 -9.17 -9.33 -6.72
CA ALA A 221 -10.45 -8.79 -6.29
C ALA A 221 -10.64 -7.32 -6.70
N ALA A 222 -9.58 -6.52 -6.76
CA ALA A 222 -9.65 -5.14 -7.21
C ALA A 222 -10.10 -5.01 -8.67
N TYR A 223 -9.96 -6.05 -9.51
CA TYR A 223 -10.41 -6.08 -10.90
C TYR A 223 -11.89 -6.50 -11.08
N LEU A 224 -12.60 -6.84 -10.01
CA LEU A 224 -14.03 -7.21 -10.12
C LEU A 224 -14.89 -6.17 -10.88
N PRO A 225 -14.71 -4.85 -10.70
CA PRO A 225 -15.45 -3.86 -11.48
C PRO A 225 -15.19 -3.92 -12.99
N TYR A 226 -14.00 -4.36 -13.42
CA TYR A 226 -13.68 -4.57 -14.83
C TYR A 226 -14.49 -5.74 -15.40
N ALA A 227 -14.50 -6.87 -14.70
CA ALA A 227 -15.27 -8.05 -15.09
C ALA A 227 -16.79 -7.77 -15.09
N GLN A 228 -17.29 -6.96 -14.15
CA GLN A 228 -18.67 -6.50 -14.14
C GLN A 228 -19.01 -5.64 -15.35
N ALA A 229 -18.12 -4.73 -15.74
CA ALA A 229 -18.31 -3.87 -16.90
C ALA A 229 -18.19 -4.64 -18.23
N ASP A 230 -17.42 -5.72 -18.27
CA ASP A 230 -17.30 -6.65 -19.40
C ASP A 230 -18.52 -7.57 -19.56
N GLY A 231 -19.33 -7.71 -18.50
CA GLY A 231 -20.55 -8.54 -18.49
C GLY A 231 -20.32 -10.01 -18.10
N ASP A 232 -19.07 -10.45 -17.90
CA ASP A 232 -18.72 -11.78 -17.43
C ASP A 232 -17.87 -11.72 -16.16
N THR A 233 -18.47 -12.10 -15.03
CA THR A 233 -17.82 -12.14 -13.71
C THR A 233 -17.24 -13.51 -13.35
N SER A 234 -17.14 -14.42 -14.32
CA SER A 234 -16.51 -15.73 -14.09
C SER A 234 -15.05 -15.56 -13.64
N PHE A 235 -14.58 -16.48 -12.82
CA PHE A 235 -13.19 -16.45 -12.33
C PHE A 235 -12.17 -16.54 -13.47
N GLN A 236 -12.51 -17.26 -14.54
CA GLN A 236 -11.66 -17.39 -15.72
C GLN A 236 -11.52 -16.06 -16.45
N ASN A 237 -12.65 -15.35 -16.70
CA ASN A 237 -12.62 -14.03 -17.32
C ASN A 237 -11.90 -13.01 -16.44
N LEU A 238 -12.15 -13.01 -15.14
CA LEU A 238 -11.45 -12.14 -14.20
C LEU A 238 -9.93 -12.33 -14.25
N LEU A 239 -9.44 -13.57 -14.28
CA LEU A 239 -8.01 -13.84 -14.43
C LEU A 239 -7.46 -13.41 -15.79
N ALA A 240 -8.22 -13.61 -16.87
CA ALA A 240 -7.84 -13.15 -18.21
C ALA A 240 -7.67 -11.63 -18.24
N ILE A 241 -8.65 -10.88 -17.71
CA ILE A 241 -8.59 -9.41 -17.58
C ILE A 241 -7.35 -8.99 -16.79
N VAL A 242 -7.09 -9.63 -15.64
CA VAL A 242 -5.89 -9.33 -14.84
C VAL A 242 -4.63 -9.51 -15.66
N LEU A 243 -4.46 -10.67 -16.32
CA LEU A 243 -3.24 -10.99 -17.08
C LEU A 243 -3.03 -10.07 -18.28
N GLU A 244 -4.09 -9.78 -19.02
CA GLU A 244 -4.04 -8.84 -20.15
C GLU A 244 -3.67 -7.43 -19.68
N ASN A 245 -4.26 -6.99 -18.58
CA ASN A 245 -3.94 -5.68 -18.03
C ASN A 245 -2.49 -5.60 -17.50
N GLN A 246 -1.95 -6.69 -16.88
CA GLN A 246 -0.54 -6.74 -16.48
C GLN A 246 0.37 -6.57 -17.72
N LYS A 247 0.08 -7.30 -18.80
CA LYS A 247 0.84 -7.19 -20.04
C LYS A 247 0.77 -5.78 -20.63
N PHE A 248 -0.42 -5.20 -20.66
CA PHE A 248 -0.62 -3.81 -21.09
C PHE A 248 0.20 -2.83 -20.25
N MET A 249 0.08 -2.88 -18.91
CA MET A 249 0.80 -1.99 -17.99
C MET A 249 2.32 -2.13 -18.16
N PHE A 250 2.82 -3.35 -18.29
CA PHE A 250 4.25 -3.58 -18.49
C PHE A 250 4.72 -2.97 -19.81
N THR A 251 4.01 -3.20 -20.92
CA THR A 251 4.33 -2.65 -22.23
C THR A 251 4.25 -1.11 -22.22
N TYR A 252 3.22 -0.57 -21.60
CA TYR A 252 3.05 0.87 -21.47
C TYR A 252 4.21 1.52 -20.73
N HIS A 253 4.53 1.04 -19.52
CA HIS A 253 5.59 1.64 -18.70
C HIS A 253 7.00 1.43 -19.25
N SER A 254 7.25 0.35 -19.99
CA SER A 254 8.54 0.13 -20.65
C SER A 254 8.73 0.95 -21.93
N GLY A 255 7.64 1.42 -22.53
CA GLY A 255 7.66 2.20 -23.77
C GLY A 255 7.49 3.72 -23.57
N VAL A 256 7.22 4.19 -22.34
CA VAL A 256 7.06 5.62 -22.08
C VAL A 256 8.41 6.33 -22.22
N THR A 257 8.47 7.24 -23.18
CA THR A 257 9.59 8.19 -23.31
C THR A 257 9.21 9.51 -22.65
N ALA A 258 10.15 10.05 -21.89
CA ALA A 258 9.93 11.33 -21.22
C ALA A 258 9.69 12.46 -22.24
N PRO A 259 8.57 13.21 -22.16
CA PRO A 259 8.24 14.23 -23.13
C PRO A 259 9.03 15.55 -22.95
N HIS A 260 9.86 15.65 -21.92
CA HIS A 260 10.64 16.86 -21.62
C HIS A 260 12.01 16.51 -21.01
N PRO A 261 13.03 17.39 -21.19
CA PRO A 261 14.42 17.08 -20.83
C PRO A 261 14.69 16.93 -19.32
N TYR A 262 13.74 17.30 -18.47
CA TYR A 262 13.87 17.22 -17.01
C TYR A 262 13.23 15.97 -16.40
N SER A 263 12.58 15.12 -17.19
CA SER A 263 12.09 13.85 -16.67
C SER A 263 13.19 12.80 -16.78
N SER A 264 13.47 12.13 -15.67
CA SER A 264 14.28 10.90 -15.67
C SER A 264 13.46 9.75 -16.24
N ASN A 265 14.06 8.98 -17.12
CA ASN A 265 13.52 7.70 -17.59
C ASN A 265 13.56 6.65 -16.48
#